data_8fc488406d8bbb554a565f6389765ddc
#
_entry.id   8fc488406d8bbb554a565f6389765ddc
#
_cell.length_a   1.000
_cell.length_b   1.000
_cell.length_c   1.000
_cell.angle_alpha   90.00
_cell.angle_beta   90.00
_cell.angle_gamma   90.00
#
_symmetry.space_group_name_H-M   'P 1'
#
loop_
_entity.id
_entity.type
_entity.pdbx_description
1 polymer ?
#
loop_
_entity_poly.entity_id
_entity_poly.type
_entity_poly.pdbx_seq_one_letter_code
_entity_poly.pdbx_strand_id
1 'polypeptide(L)'
;KVSGFVHLHVHSEYSLLDGACRIRGLVRRAKEMGQTAVALTDHGVMYGSIDFYNECVENGIKAIIGCEVYVAPRTRFDKSTKSDMKPHHLVLLCKDNEGYKNLSKLVTLGYTEGFYNKPRVDRELLRRYSKGLICLSACISGELARTLLDGRLADAVTLVKEYREIFGEDYYIELQSHGISEQERILPYLLRVAKDTGTQLVATNDAH
;
A
#
# COMPACT_ATOMS: atom_id res chain seq x y z
N LYS A 1 -13.78 -14.64 20.84
CA LYS A 1 -12.88 -15.23 19.82
C LYS A 1 -11.98 -14.11 19.34
N VAL A 2 -10.65 -14.29 19.43
CA VAL A 2 -9.69 -13.34 18.86
C VAL A 2 -9.87 -13.44 17.34
N SER A 3 -10.10 -12.28 16.68
CA SER A 3 -10.13 -12.24 15.23
C SER A 3 -8.72 -12.52 14.71
N GLY A 4 -8.56 -13.49 13.81
CA GLY A 4 -7.30 -13.73 13.12
C GLY A 4 -7.02 -12.71 12.01
N PHE A 5 -7.91 -11.72 11.78
CA PHE A 5 -7.81 -10.72 10.74
C PHE A 5 -7.23 -9.40 11.28
N VAL A 6 -6.37 -8.78 10.50
CA VAL A 6 -5.77 -7.46 10.75
C VAL A 6 -5.96 -6.58 9.52
N HIS A 7 -6.51 -5.38 9.68
CA HIS A 7 -6.59 -4.42 8.60
C HIS A 7 -5.19 -3.86 8.28
N LEU A 8 -4.69 -4.09 7.06
CA LEU A 8 -3.38 -3.68 6.58
C LEU A 8 -3.40 -2.55 5.55
N HIS A 9 -4.58 -2.18 5.03
CA HIS A 9 -4.80 -1.10 4.09
C HIS A 9 -5.98 -0.27 4.59
N VAL A 10 -5.67 0.89 5.18
CA VAL A 10 -6.64 1.74 5.91
C VAL A 10 -6.27 3.21 5.73
N HIS A 11 -7.26 4.02 5.42
CA HIS A 11 -7.14 5.47 5.27
C HIS A 11 -7.84 6.19 6.41
N SER A 12 -7.16 7.19 6.99
CA SER A 12 -7.74 8.04 8.01
C SER A 12 -8.22 9.38 7.44
N GLU A 13 -8.70 10.23 8.33
CA GLU A 13 -9.02 11.64 8.04
C GLU A 13 -7.88 12.46 7.41
N TYR A 14 -6.65 11.94 7.43
CA TYR A 14 -5.50 12.54 6.73
C TYR A 14 -5.40 12.16 5.25
N SER A 15 -6.20 11.21 4.78
CA SER A 15 -6.49 11.00 3.35
C SER A 15 -7.57 11.99 2.92
N LEU A 16 -7.20 13.26 2.74
CA LEU A 16 -8.07 14.43 2.77
C LEU A 16 -9.28 14.42 1.82
N LEU A 17 -9.24 13.64 0.73
CA LEU A 17 -10.31 13.63 -0.28
C LEU A 17 -11.38 12.56 -0.01
N ASP A 18 -11.03 11.48 0.67
CA ASP A 18 -11.87 10.26 0.76
C ASP A 18 -11.79 9.53 2.10
N GLY A 19 -10.83 9.85 2.98
CA GLY A 19 -10.71 9.24 4.30
C GLY A 19 -11.71 9.81 5.32
N ALA A 20 -12.60 8.97 5.83
CA ALA A 20 -13.56 9.35 6.87
C ALA A 20 -13.25 8.72 8.24
N CYS A 21 -12.33 7.78 8.31
CA CYS A 21 -11.93 7.12 9.55
C CYS A 21 -11.13 8.05 10.46
N ARG A 22 -11.71 8.52 11.55
CA ARG A 22 -10.95 9.23 12.59
C ARG A 22 -10.07 8.24 13.33
N ILE A 23 -8.79 8.57 13.53
CA ILE A 23 -7.77 7.70 14.14
C ILE A 23 -8.27 7.05 15.43
N ARG A 24 -8.81 7.84 16.36
CA ARG A 24 -9.33 7.32 17.62
C ARG A 24 -10.49 6.33 17.44
N GLY A 25 -11.40 6.61 16.52
CA GLY A 25 -12.53 5.72 16.20
C GLY A 25 -12.05 4.42 15.56
N LEU A 26 -11.10 4.51 14.64
CA LEU A 26 -10.49 3.36 13.96
C LEU A 26 -9.84 2.39 14.95
N VAL A 27 -8.98 2.90 15.84
CA VAL A 27 -8.25 2.06 16.81
C VAL A 27 -9.24 1.39 17.80
N ARG A 28 -10.21 2.14 18.33
CA ARG A 28 -11.23 1.59 19.21
C ARG A 28 -12.07 0.50 18.54
N ARG A 29 -12.46 0.74 17.28
CA ARG A 29 -13.24 -0.24 16.51
C ARG A 29 -12.44 -1.52 16.24
N ALA A 30 -11.16 -1.41 15.89
CA ALA A 30 -10.27 -2.57 15.75
C ALA A 30 -10.19 -3.38 17.05
N LYS A 31 -10.05 -2.71 18.19
CA LYS A 31 -10.06 -3.34 19.52
C LYS A 31 -11.39 -4.05 19.83
N GLU A 32 -12.51 -3.40 19.62
CA GLU A 32 -13.86 -3.97 19.82
C GLU A 32 -14.07 -5.24 18.97
N MET A 33 -13.52 -5.26 17.76
CA MET A 33 -13.56 -6.42 16.85
C MET A 33 -12.57 -7.54 17.25
N GLY A 34 -11.80 -7.37 18.33
CA GLY A 34 -10.83 -8.33 18.81
C GLY A 34 -9.55 -8.42 17.94
N GLN A 35 -9.26 -7.40 17.15
CA GLN A 35 -8.02 -7.32 16.39
C GLN A 35 -6.85 -7.00 17.33
N THR A 36 -5.70 -7.62 17.09
CA THR A 36 -4.48 -7.42 17.89
C THR A 36 -3.57 -6.34 17.32
N ALA A 37 -3.82 -5.94 16.07
CA ALA A 37 -3.06 -4.93 15.34
C ALA A 37 -3.97 -4.22 14.33
N VAL A 38 -3.55 -3.06 13.87
CA VAL A 38 -4.18 -2.32 12.75
C VAL A 38 -3.11 -1.48 12.06
N ALA A 39 -3.24 -1.30 10.74
CA ALA A 39 -2.35 -0.43 9.98
C ALA A 39 -2.99 0.95 9.73
N LEU A 40 -2.13 1.93 9.45
CA LEU A 40 -2.50 3.22 8.87
C LEU A 40 -1.68 3.42 7.59
N THR A 41 -2.36 3.64 6.46
CA THR A 41 -1.74 3.71 5.13
C THR A 41 -2.32 4.84 4.29
N ASP A 42 -2.36 6.06 4.84
CA ASP A 42 -2.90 7.24 4.16
C ASP A 42 -2.25 7.53 2.81
N HIS A 43 -2.98 8.18 1.92
CA HIS A 43 -2.56 8.52 0.56
C HIS A 43 -1.37 9.49 0.53
N GLY A 44 -0.18 8.98 0.25
CA GLY A 44 1.04 9.76 0.00
C GLY A 44 1.55 10.55 1.20
N VAL A 45 1.02 10.35 2.41
CA VAL A 45 1.38 11.09 3.61
C VAL A 45 1.54 10.17 4.83
N MET A 46 2.24 10.67 5.85
CA MET A 46 2.42 10.01 7.14
C MET A 46 2.02 10.94 8.31
N TYR A 47 1.12 11.89 8.07
CA TYR A 47 0.76 12.95 9.03
C TYR A 47 0.17 12.40 10.32
N GLY A 48 -0.68 11.38 10.23
CA GLY A 48 -1.34 10.76 11.36
C GLY A 48 -0.51 9.74 12.14
N SER A 49 0.73 9.44 11.73
CA SER A 49 1.49 8.31 12.25
C SER A 49 1.72 8.37 13.76
N ILE A 50 2.03 9.55 14.31
CA ILE A 50 2.31 9.70 15.75
C ILE A 50 1.01 9.59 16.57
N ASP A 51 -0.05 10.27 16.17
CA ASP A 51 -1.35 10.21 16.84
C ASP A 51 -1.89 8.78 16.82
N PHE A 52 -1.77 8.11 15.67
CA PHE A 52 -2.16 6.71 15.49
C PHE A 52 -1.36 5.78 16.41
N TYR A 53 -0.04 5.95 16.46
CA TYR A 53 0.83 5.15 17.32
C TYR A 53 0.43 5.30 18.79
N ASN A 54 0.27 6.54 19.27
CA ASN A 54 -0.11 6.82 20.64
C ASN A 54 -1.49 6.23 21.00
N GLU A 55 -2.49 6.41 20.14
CA GLU A 55 -3.83 5.84 20.35
C GLU A 55 -3.78 4.29 20.38
N CYS A 56 -2.96 3.65 19.53
CA CYS A 56 -2.77 2.21 19.56
C CYS A 56 -2.14 1.73 20.87
N VAL A 57 -1.10 2.42 21.36
CA VAL A 57 -0.44 2.10 22.63
C VAL A 57 -1.41 2.22 23.80
N GLU A 58 -2.17 3.31 23.88
CA GLU A 58 -3.19 3.53 24.92
C GLU A 58 -4.28 2.45 24.93
N ASN A 59 -4.61 1.90 23.77
CA ASN A 59 -5.62 0.85 23.63
C ASN A 59 -5.07 -0.58 23.69
N GLY A 60 -3.74 -0.78 23.79
CA GLY A 60 -3.08 -2.08 23.83
C GLY A 60 -3.16 -2.84 22.51
N ILE A 61 -3.20 -2.12 21.37
CA ILE A 61 -3.19 -2.67 20.01
C ILE A 61 -1.83 -2.36 19.37
N LYS A 62 -1.29 -3.30 18.57
CA LYS A 62 -0.07 -3.06 17.80
C LYS A 62 -0.36 -2.09 16.64
N ALA A 63 0.33 -0.95 16.62
CA ALA A 63 0.33 -0.05 15.49
C ALA A 63 1.23 -0.59 14.36
N ILE A 64 0.70 -0.63 13.13
CA ILE A 64 1.47 -0.89 11.91
C ILE A 64 1.48 0.40 11.10
N ILE A 65 2.61 1.10 11.10
CA ILE A 65 2.76 2.35 10.37
C ILE A 65 3.07 2.05 8.90
N GLY A 66 2.38 2.74 8.00
CA GLY A 66 2.56 2.60 6.57
C GLY A 66 2.15 3.85 5.81
N CYS A 67 2.13 3.73 4.50
CA CYS A 67 1.66 4.74 3.56
C CYS A 67 1.28 4.08 2.25
N GLU A 68 0.18 4.49 1.65
CA GLU A 68 -0.11 4.18 0.26
C GLU A 68 0.59 5.21 -0.62
N VAL A 69 1.77 4.86 -1.13
CA VAL A 69 2.57 5.73 -1.98
C VAL A 69 2.09 5.71 -3.43
N TYR A 70 2.38 6.77 -4.15
CA TYR A 70 2.12 6.88 -5.58
C TYR A 70 3.40 6.55 -6.36
N VAL A 71 3.34 5.55 -7.23
CA VAL A 71 4.47 5.14 -8.08
C VAL A 71 4.32 5.74 -9.47
N ALA A 72 5.31 6.49 -9.91
CA ALA A 72 5.34 7.07 -11.26
C ALA A 72 5.34 5.96 -12.33
N PRO A 73 4.60 6.11 -13.44
CA PRO A 73 4.59 5.12 -14.53
C PRO A 73 5.97 4.93 -15.19
N ARG A 74 6.82 5.94 -15.14
CA ARG A 74 8.19 5.95 -15.61
C ARG A 74 9.12 6.37 -14.47
N THR A 75 9.84 7.46 -14.59
CA THR A 75 10.63 8.03 -13.49
C THR A 75 9.86 9.14 -12.78
N ARG A 76 10.23 9.44 -11.53
CA ARG A 76 9.64 10.55 -10.76
C ARG A 76 9.89 11.93 -11.39
N PHE A 77 10.87 12.03 -12.27
CA PHE A 77 11.22 13.26 -12.97
C PHE A 77 10.40 13.47 -14.26
N ASP A 78 9.76 12.45 -14.78
CA ASP A 78 8.90 12.55 -15.96
C ASP A 78 7.58 13.25 -15.63
N LYS A 79 7.37 14.42 -16.23
CA LYS A 79 6.23 15.32 -15.92
C LYS A 79 5.63 15.92 -17.20
N SER A 80 5.67 15.20 -18.31
CA SER A 80 5.37 15.77 -19.64
C SER A 80 4.11 15.19 -20.30
N THR A 81 3.65 14.03 -19.88
CA THR A 81 2.53 13.35 -20.55
C THR A 81 1.32 13.16 -19.63
N LYS A 82 0.13 12.93 -20.22
CA LYS A 82 -1.07 12.57 -19.45
C LYS A 82 -0.90 11.25 -18.67
N SER A 83 -0.06 10.35 -19.16
CA SER A 83 0.27 9.12 -18.46
C SER A 83 1.04 9.39 -17.17
N ASP A 84 1.98 10.35 -17.20
CA ASP A 84 2.76 10.73 -16.01
C ASP A 84 1.89 11.32 -14.88
N MET A 85 0.69 11.82 -15.21
CA MET A 85 -0.29 12.32 -14.23
C MET A 85 -1.09 11.22 -13.53
N LYS A 86 -0.94 9.96 -13.96
CA LYS A 86 -1.71 8.81 -13.45
C LYS A 86 -0.79 7.82 -12.76
N PRO A 87 -0.26 8.14 -11.57
CA PRO A 87 0.58 7.21 -10.83
C PRO A 87 -0.22 6.00 -10.36
N HIS A 88 0.48 4.92 -10.03
CA HIS A 88 -0.08 3.71 -9.47
C HIS A 88 0.01 3.72 -7.95
N HIS A 89 -0.95 3.12 -7.28
CA HIS A 89 -0.93 2.93 -5.84
C HIS A 89 -0.02 1.75 -5.46
N LEU A 90 0.67 1.88 -4.33
CA LEU A 90 1.47 0.83 -3.73
C LEU A 90 1.45 0.99 -2.21
N VAL A 91 1.11 -0.05 -1.47
CA VAL A 91 1.09 0.02 -0.01
C VAL A 91 2.44 -0.40 0.55
N LEU A 92 3.01 0.44 1.40
CA LEU A 92 4.25 0.16 2.12
C LEU A 92 3.99 0.17 3.62
N LEU A 93 4.42 -0.90 4.32
CA LEU A 93 4.29 -1.06 5.77
C LEU A 93 5.66 -1.17 6.41
N CYS A 94 5.85 -0.53 7.56
CA CYS A 94 7.11 -0.56 8.29
C CYS A 94 7.22 -1.85 9.14
N LYS A 95 8.27 -2.64 8.92
CA LYS A 95 8.62 -3.81 9.76
C LYS A 95 9.28 -3.38 11.07
N ASP A 96 10.08 -2.33 11.00
CA ASP A 96 10.96 -1.86 12.05
C ASP A 96 11.28 -0.36 11.92
N ASN A 97 12.14 0.15 12.78
CA ASN A 97 12.57 1.56 12.77
C ASN A 97 13.38 1.94 11.52
N GLU A 98 14.08 1.00 10.89
CA GLU A 98 14.78 1.27 9.63
C GLU A 98 13.75 1.47 8.51
N GLY A 99 12.73 0.62 8.44
CA GLY A 99 11.61 0.78 7.52
C GLY A 99 10.87 2.10 7.71
N TYR A 100 10.63 2.53 8.96
CA TYR A 100 10.02 3.84 9.23
C TYR A 100 10.86 5.00 8.67
N LYS A 101 12.18 4.98 8.89
CA LYS A 101 13.09 6.00 8.33
C LYS A 101 13.11 5.98 6.80
N ASN A 102 13.14 4.80 6.20
CA ASN A 102 13.12 4.62 4.76
C ASN A 102 11.79 5.08 4.15
N LEU A 103 10.65 4.75 4.76
CA LEU A 103 9.34 5.22 4.32
C LEU A 103 9.23 6.73 4.41
N SER A 104 9.66 7.34 5.51
CA SER A 104 9.70 8.81 5.68
C SER A 104 10.55 9.47 4.59
N LYS A 105 11.67 8.84 4.21
CA LYS A 105 12.53 9.33 3.12
C LYS A 105 11.85 9.20 1.77
N LEU A 106 11.20 8.07 1.48
CA LEU A 106 10.43 7.87 0.26
C LEU A 106 9.32 8.91 0.10
N VAL A 107 8.51 9.12 1.15
CA VAL A 107 7.44 10.12 1.15
C VAL A 107 8.03 11.53 0.91
N THR A 108 9.10 11.90 1.61
CA THR A 108 9.77 13.20 1.42
C THR A 108 10.24 13.39 -0.02
N LEU A 109 10.93 12.40 -0.59
CA LEU A 109 11.41 12.48 -1.98
C LEU A 109 10.27 12.50 -3.00
N GLY A 110 9.16 11.84 -2.70
CA GLY A 110 7.94 11.95 -3.49
C GLY A 110 7.45 13.39 -3.63
N TYR A 111 7.50 14.15 -2.53
CA TYR A 111 7.12 15.57 -2.53
C TYR A 111 8.18 16.48 -3.14
N THR A 112 9.46 16.29 -2.79
CA THR A 112 10.53 17.24 -3.17
C THR A 112 11.04 17.03 -4.60
N GLU A 113 11.01 15.81 -5.12
CA GLU A 113 11.51 15.48 -6.46
C GLU A 113 10.39 15.04 -7.41
N GLY A 114 9.48 14.19 -6.92
CA GLY A 114 8.51 13.48 -7.74
C GLY A 114 7.15 14.13 -7.89
N PHE A 115 6.90 15.29 -7.27
CA PHE A 115 5.57 15.90 -7.30
C PHE A 115 5.14 16.30 -8.71
N TYR A 116 4.03 15.67 -9.14
CA TYR A 116 3.29 16.01 -10.35
C TYR A 116 1.84 15.59 -10.16
N ASN A 117 0.97 16.52 -9.74
CA ASN A 117 -0.37 16.34 -9.17
C ASN A 117 -0.41 15.52 -7.87
N LYS A 118 0.44 14.51 -7.76
CA LYS A 118 0.63 13.65 -6.59
C LYS A 118 2.11 13.52 -6.27
N PRO A 119 2.48 13.27 -4.99
CA PRO A 119 3.86 12.98 -4.61
C PRO A 119 4.22 11.57 -5.09
N ARG A 120 5.12 11.45 -6.08
CA ARG A 120 5.42 10.18 -6.73
C ARG A 120 6.83 9.70 -6.39
N VAL A 121 6.93 8.45 -6.03
CA VAL A 121 8.18 7.69 -5.99
C VAL A 121 8.35 6.91 -7.31
N ASP A 122 9.50 6.28 -7.52
CA ASP A 122 9.76 5.41 -8.67
C ASP A 122 10.55 4.16 -8.27
N ARG A 123 10.82 3.30 -9.24
CA ARG A 123 11.58 2.05 -9.02
C ARG A 123 12.98 2.27 -8.45
N GLU A 124 13.64 3.35 -8.83
CA GLU A 124 14.96 3.69 -8.30
C GLU A 124 14.91 3.94 -6.80
N LEU A 125 13.97 4.79 -6.36
CA LEU A 125 13.78 5.09 -4.94
C LEU A 125 13.35 3.85 -4.16
N LEU A 126 12.45 3.03 -4.72
CA LEU A 126 12.01 1.79 -4.07
C LEU A 126 13.18 0.83 -3.86
N ARG A 127 14.05 0.61 -4.87
CA ARG A 127 15.26 -0.22 -4.71
C ARG A 127 16.20 0.33 -3.63
N ARG A 128 16.34 1.64 -3.55
CA ARG A 128 17.26 2.30 -2.61
C ARG A 128 16.78 2.25 -1.17
N TYR A 129 15.47 2.29 -0.94
CA TYR A 129 14.86 2.46 0.38
C TYR A 129 13.88 1.34 0.76
N SER A 130 13.98 0.15 0.16
CA SER A 130 13.10 -1.00 0.45
C SER A 130 13.36 -1.67 1.80
N LYS A 131 14.55 -1.52 2.36
CA LYS A 131 14.94 -2.24 3.59
C LYS A 131 14.03 -1.89 4.77
N GLY A 132 13.57 -2.91 5.50
CA GLY A 132 12.64 -2.76 6.62
C GLY A 132 11.20 -2.45 6.21
N LEU A 133 10.84 -2.60 4.92
CA LEU A 133 9.50 -2.39 4.41
C LEU A 133 8.88 -3.70 3.91
N ILE A 134 7.58 -3.84 4.16
CA ILE A 134 6.69 -4.81 3.50
C ILE A 134 5.91 -4.05 2.44
N CYS A 135 5.75 -4.67 1.27
CA CYS A 135 5.05 -4.08 0.14
C CYS A 135 3.82 -4.90 -0.25
N LEU A 136 2.67 -4.24 -0.39
CA LEU A 136 1.45 -4.84 -0.91
C LEU A 136 1.12 -4.23 -2.28
N SER A 137 0.55 -5.02 -3.20
CA SER A 137 0.27 -4.60 -4.59
C SER A 137 -0.85 -3.56 -4.74
N ALA A 138 -1.46 -3.15 -3.62
CA ALA A 138 -2.56 -2.19 -3.52
C ALA A 138 -3.88 -2.64 -4.18
N CYS A 139 -4.79 -1.68 -4.34
CA CYS A 139 -6.16 -1.85 -4.85
C CYS A 139 -6.21 -1.88 -6.39
N ILE A 140 -7.41 -1.69 -6.98
CA ILE A 140 -7.60 -1.59 -8.44
C ILE A 140 -6.84 -0.43 -9.10
N SER A 141 -6.36 0.54 -8.32
CA SER A 141 -5.47 1.62 -8.78
C SER A 141 -3.99 1.23 -8.75
N GLY A 142 -3.65 0.06 -8.20
CA GLY A 142 -2.31 -0.49 -8.22
C GLY A 142 -1.86 -0.89 -9.62
N GLU A 143 -0.56 -0.92 -9.84
CA GLU A 143 0.01 -1.23 -11.16
C GLU A 143 -0.31 -2.65 -11.61
N LEU A 144 -0.23 -3.63 -10.69
CA LEU A 144 -0.56 -5.02 -10.98
C LEU A 144 -2.02 -5.18 -11.41
N ALA A 145 -2.96 -4.58 -10.67
CA ALA A 145 -4.37 -4.64 -10.97
C ALA A 145 -4.68 -4.00 -12.34
N ARG A 146 -4.11 -2.83 -12.61
CA ARG A 146 -4.29 -2.15 -13.91
C ARG A 146 -3.71 -2.95 -15.08
N THR A 147 -2.54 -3.55 -14.90
CA THR A 147 -1.93 -4.42 -15.91
C THR A 147 -2.83 -5.62 -16.24
N LEU A 148 -3.47 -6.22 -15.22
CA LEU A 148 -4.42 -7.32 -15.42
C LEU A 148 -5.75 -6.86 -16.03
N LEU A 149 -6.25 -5.69 -15.63
CA LEU A 149 -7.47 -5.11 -16.24
C LEU A 149 -7.30 -4.83 -17.73
N ASP A 150 -6.08 -4.49 -18.17
CA ASP A 150 -5.69 -4.31 -19.57
C ASP A 150 -5.49 -5.66 -20.31
N GLY A 151 -5.64 -6.80 -19.63
CA GLY A 151 -5.47 -8.14 -20.22
C GLY A 151 -4.02 -8.57 -20.41
N ARG A 152 -3.04 -7.87 -19.84
CA ARG A 152 -1.60 -8.09 -20.02
C ARG A 152 -1.01 -9.04 -18.96
N LEU A 153 -1.42 -10.32 -19.00
CA LEU A 153 -1.04 -11.30 -17.98
C LEU A 153 0.48 -11.56 -17.94
N ALA A 154 1.16 -11.64 -19.09
CA ALA A 154 2.62 -11.85 -19.12
C ALA A 154 3.38 -10.69 -18.49
N ASP A 155 2.93 -9.45 -18.74
CA ASP A 155 3.50 -8.24 -18.14
C ASP A 155 3.26 -8.22 -16.62
N ALA A 156 2.10 -8.68 -16.16
CA ALA A 156 1.79 -8.79 -14.73
C ALA A 156 2.74 -9.76 -14.00
N VAL A 157 3.08 -10.90 -14.63
CA VAL A 157 4.07 -11.84 -14.09
C VAL A 157 5.46 -11.18 -14.01
N THR A 158 5.87 -10.47 -15.05
CA THR A 158 7.15 -9.75 -15.07
C THR A 158 7.20 -8.67 -14.01
N LEU A 159 6.13 -7.89 -13.87
CA LEU A 159 5.98 -6.86 -12.85
C LEU A 159 6.12 -7.40 -11.43
N VAL A 160 5.46 -8.51 -11.12
CA VAL A 160 5.55 -9.14 -9.80
C VAL A 160 6.96 -9.62 -9.51
N LYS A 161 7.66 -10.19 -10.51
CA LYS A 161 9.07 -10.58 -10.36
C LYS A 161 9.95 -9.36 -10.07
N GLU A 162 9.75 -8.23 -10.75
CA GLU A 162 10.47 -6.99 -10.48
C GLU A 162 10.25 -6.49 -9.04
N TYR A 163 9.02 -6.49 -8.54
CA TYR A 163 8.75 -6.11 -7.16
C TYR A 163 9.36 -7.09 -6.16
N ARG A 164 9.39 -8.38 -6.48
CA ARG A 164 10.08 -9.39 -5.66
C ARG A 164 11.60 -9.22 -5.66
N GLU A 165 12.20 -8.74 -6.74
CA GLU A 165 13.63 -8.37 -6.74
C GLU A 165 13.92 -7.21 -5.78
N ILE A 166 12.96 -6.29 -5.58
CA ILE A 166 13.09 -5.13 -4.69
C ILE A 166 12.84 -5.51 -3.22
N PHE A 167 11.76 -6.25 -2.94
CA PHE A 167 11.27 -6.50 -1.59
C PHE A 167 11.46 -7.95 -1.11
N GLY A 168 11.87 -8.86 -1.98
CA GLY A 168 12.04 -10.28 -1.66
C GLY A 168 10.73 -10.94 -1.24
N GLU A 169 10.78 -11.67 -0.14
CA GLU A 169 9.61 -12.33 0.46
C GLU A 169 8.66 -11.36 1.18
N ASP A 170 9.05 -10.09 1.34
CA ASP A 170 8.21 -9.03 1.91
C ASP A 170 7.29 -8.35 0.86
N TYR A 171 7.21 -8.88 -0.36
CA TYR A 171 6.22 -8.49 -1.35
C TYR A 171 5.01 -9.43 -1.34
N TYR A 172 3.81 -8.86 -1.25
CA TYR A 172 2.53 -9.58 -1.22
C TYR A 172 1.59 -9.08 -2.32
N ILE A 173 0.89 -10.00 -2.96
CA ILE A 173 -0.23 -9.66 -3.83
C ILE A 173 -1.48 -9.46 -2.96
N GLU A 174 -2.05 -8.28 -3.04
CA GLU A 174 -3.22 -7.86 -2.27
C GLU A 174 -4.51 -8.28 -2.97
N LEU A 175 -5.40 -8.91 -2.20
CA LEU A 175 -6.73 -9.32 -2.66
C LEU A 175 -7.79 -8.48 -1.94
N GLN A 176 -8.71 -7.91 -2.70
CA GLN A 176 -9.85 -7.16 -2.21
C GLN A 176 -11.14 -7.68 -2.86
N SER A 177 -12.23 -7.69 -2.09
CA SER A 177 -13.55 -8.14 -2.55
C SER A 177 -14.63 -7.27 -1.93
N HIS A 178 -15.00 -6.21 -2.64
CA HIS A 178 -16.03 -5.24 -2.20
C HIS A 178 -17.28 -5.27 -3.10
N GLY A 179 -17.45 -6.30 -3.93
CA GLY A 179 -18.52 -6.37 -4.95
C GLY A 179 -18.30 -5.45 -6.15
N ILE A 180 -17.05 -5.02 -6.38
CA ILE A 180 -16.67 -4.22 -7.55
C ILE A 180 -16.33 -5.17 -8.71
N SER A 181 -16.97 -4.97 -9.85
CA SER A 181 -16.83 -5.86 -11.03
C SER A 181 -15.37 -6.03 -11.49
N GLU A 182 -14.57 -4.97 -11.42
CA GLU A 182 -13.15 -5.00 -11.76
C GLU A 182 -12.35 -5.91 -10.83
N GLN A 183 -12.64 -5.88 -9.53
CA GLN A 183 -11.99 -6.78 -8.55
C GLN A 183 -12.33 -8.24 -8.82
N GLU A 184 -13.61 -8.54 -9.04
CA GLU A 184 -14.07 -9.90 -9.35
C GLU A 184 -13.44 -10.41 -10.65
N ARG A 185 -13.36 -9.57 -11.68
CA ARG A 185 -12.77 -9.92 -12.98
C ARG A 185 -11.29 -10.27 -12.89
N ILE A 186 -10.50 -9.56 -12.09
CA ILE A 186 -9.04 -9.80 -11.98
C ILE A 186 -8.67 -10.84 -10.93
N LEU A 187 -9.54 -11.18 -10.00
CA LEU A 187 -9.25 -12.10 -8.90
C LEU A 187 -8.66 -13.45 -9.36
N PRO A 188 -9.21 -14.15 -10.37
CA PRO A 188 -8.60 -15.40 -10.87
C PRO A 188 -7.19 -15.20 -11.42
N TYR A 189 -6.92 -14.05 -12.03
CA TYR A 189 -5.59 -13.73 -12.59
C TYR A 189 -4.59 -13.37 -11.49
N LEU A 190 -5.01 -12.66 -10.44
CA LEU A 190 -4.17 -12.41 -9.27
C LEU A 190 -3.72 -13.73 -8.60
N LEU A 191 -4.65 -14.66 -8.40
CA LEU A 191 -4.36 -16.00 -7.87
C LEU A 191 -3.38 -16.78 -8.76
N ARG A 192 -3.57 -16.70 -10.09
CA ARG A 192 -2.67 -17.33 -11.06
C ARG A 192 -1.28 -16.72 -11.01
N VAL A 193 -1.16 -15.39 -11.06
CA VAL A 193 0.13 -14.69 -11.00
C VAL A 193 0.86 -15.00 -9.67
N ALA A 194 0.13 -15.04 -8.55
CA ALA A 194 0.70 -15.44 -7.27
C ALA A 194 1.31 -16.84 -7.30
N LYS A 195 0.56 -17.81 -7.88
CA LYS A 195 1.03 -19.19 -8.05
C LYS A 195 2.24 -19.28 -8.98
N ASP A 196 2.18 -18.61 -10.15
CA ASP A 196 3.22 -18.67 -11.18
C ASP A 196 4.53 -18.01 -10.72
N THR A 197 4.46 -17.07 -9.78
CA THR A 197 5.63 -16.35 -9.24
C THR A 197 6.04 -16.82 -7.84
N GLY A 198 5.27 -17.70 -7.20
CA GLY A 198 5.49 -18.11 -5.80
C GLY A 198 5.31 -16.95 -4.81
N THR A 199 4.46 -15.96 -5.13
CA THR A 199 4.23 -14.78 -4.28
C THR A 199 3.10 -15.03 -3.30
N GLN A 200 3.27 -14.60 -2.05
CA GLN A 200 2.24 -14.72 -1.02
C GLN A 200 1.08 -13.76 -1.27
N LEU A 201 -0.09 -14.16 -0.79
CA LEU A 201 -1.34 -13.38 -0.88
C LEU A 201 -1.68 -12.77 0.47
N VAL A 202 -2.30 -11.60 0.45
CA VAL A 202 -2.88 -10.96 1.63
C VAL A 202 -4.26 -10.39 1.30
N ALA A 203 -5.23 -10.57 2.19
CA ALA A 203 -6.56 -9.99 2.04
C ALA A 203 -6.64 -8.67 2.81
N THR A 204 -7.18 -7.63 2.18
CA THR A 204 -7.42 -6.33 2.80
C THR A 204 -8.79 -5.78 2.43
N ASN A 205 -9.22 -4.71 3.13
CA ASN A 205 -10.50 -4.08 2.85
C ASN A 205 -10.38 -2.65 2.32
N ASP A 206 -9.19 -2.06 2.27
CA ASP A 206 -9.01 -0.67 1.79
C ASP A 206 -10.05 0.27 2.45
N ALA A 207 -10.06 0.26 3.78
CA ALA A 207 -11.09 0.97 4.55
C ALA A 207 -10.82 2.48 4.59
N HIS A 208 -11.86 3.26 4.28
CA HIS A 208 -11.80 4.72 4.24
C HIS A 208 -12.69 5.38 5.29
#